data_09b772e0a44efbcca406a5d68b91bf3a
#
_entry.id   09b772e0a44efbcca406a5d68b91bf3a
#
_cell.length_a   1.000
_cell.length_b   1.000
_cell.length_c   1.000
_cell.angle_alpha   90.00
_cell.angle_beta   90.00
_cell.angle_gamma   90.00
#
_symmetry.space_group_name_H-M   'P 1'
#
loop_
_entity.id
_entity.type
_entity.pdbx_description
1 polymer ?
#
loop_
_entity_poly.entity_id
_entity_poly.type
_entity_poly.pdbx_seq_one_letter_code
_entity_poly.pdbx_strand_id
1 'polypeptide(L)' 'PALALVGGEDGLEALRAIAAGAQEALAPGGWLLLEHHHDQSDAVTVLLREAGLLQVQAHPDLEGQRRFASAKAAPRP' A
#
# COMPACT_ATOMS: atom_id res chain seq x y z
N PRO A 1 5.88 4.68 -12.49
CA PRO A 1 6.04 5.94 -11.78
C PRO A 1 6.86 5.76 -10.50
N ALA A 2 7.39 6.87 -9.98
CA ALA A 2 8.14 6.86 -8.72
C ALA A 2 7.22 6.92 -7.51
N LEU A 3 5.98 7.35 -7.69
CA LEU A 3 4.99 7.44 -6.64
C LEU A 3 3.62 7.11 -7.20
N ALA A 4 2.91 6.24 -6.53
CA ALA A 4 1.51 5.97 -6.82
C ALA A 4 0.67 6.32 -5.59
N LEU A 5 -0.34 7.15 -5.78
CA LEU A 5 -1.29 7.51 -4.74
C LEU A 5 -2.61 6.81 -5.05
N VAL A 6 -3.09 6.03 -4.11
CA VAL A 6 -4.36 5.32 -4.27
C VAL A 6 -5.26 5.71 -3.12
N GLY A 7 -6.35 6.39 -3.47
CA GLY A 7 -7.38 6.70 -2.52
C GLY A 7 -8.47 5.65 -2.59
N GLY A 8 -9.24 5.56 -1.53
CA GLY A 8 -10.45 4.87 -1.69
C GLY A 8 -10.86 4.00 -0.53
N GLU A 9 -12.06 3.54 -0.71
CA GLU A 9 -12.79 2.76 0.27
C GLU A 9 -13.04 1.38 -0.31
N ASP A 10 -12.05 0.88 -1.06
CA ASP A 10 -12.16 -0.41 -1.73
C ASP A 10 -12.06 -1.54 -0.73
N GLY A 11 -12.69 -2.64 -1.03
CA GLY A 11 -12.55 -3.85 -0.25
C GLY A 11 -11.16 -4.45 -0.39
N LEU A 12 -10.83 -5.42 0.48
CA LEU A 12 -9.50 -6.02 0.50
C LEU A 12 -9.11 -6.69 -0.81
N GLU A 13 -10.08 -7.25 -1.53
CA GLU A 13 -9.82 -7.87 -2.84
C GLU A 13 -9.28 -6.84 -3.84
N ALA A 14 -9.93 -5.67 -3.88
CA ALA A 14 -9.50 -4.60 -4.77
C ALA A 14 -8.12 -4.06 -4.33
N LEU A 15 -7.90 -3.91 -3.04
CA LEU A 15 -6.62 -3.46 -2.51
C LEU A 15 -5.50 -4.45 -2.81
N ARG A 16 -5.79 -5.74 -2.77
CA ARG A 16 -4.82 -6.78 -3.11
C ARG A 16 -4.41 -6.67 -4.59
N ALA A 17 -5.37 -6.47 -5.47
CA ALA A 17 -5.10 -6.29 -6.90
C ALA A 17 -4.26 -5.02 -7.16
N ILE A 18 -4.58 -3.94 -6.46
CA ILE A 18 -3.84 -2.69 -6.56
C ILE A 18 -2.39 -2.88 -6.10
N ALA A 19 -2.18 -3.59 -4.99
CA ALA A 19 -0.84 -3.85 -4.47
C ALA A 19 0.00 -4.66 -5.46
N ALA A 20 -0.58 -5.69 -6.05
CA ALA A 20 0.11 -6.51 -7.05
C ALA A 20 0.47 -5.67 -8.28
N GLY A 21 -0.47 -4.83 -8.75
CA GLY A 21 -0.22 -3.95 -9.88
C GLY A 21 0.84 -2.90 -9.57
N ALA A 22 0.87 -2.39 -8.35
CA ALA A 22 1.84 -1.38 -7.95
C ALA A 22 3.26 -1.94 -7.96
N GLN A 23 3.47 -3.18 -7.51
CA GLN A 23 4.78 -3.80 -7.52
C GLN A 23 5.35 -3.87 -8.94
N GLU A 24 4.50 -4.08 -9.94
CA GLU A 24 4.93 -4.15 -11.33
C GLU A 24 5.03 -2.78 -11.99
N ALA A 25 4.13 -1.86 -11.66
CA ALA A 25 4.02 -0.57 -12.33
C ALA A 25 4.98 0.48 -11.79
N LEU A 26 5.32 0.41 -10.51
CA LEU A 26 6.23 1.37 -9.91
C LEU A 26 7.66 1.16 -10.42
N ALA A 27 8.38 2.26 -10.59
CA ALA A 27 9.81 2.17 -10.81
C ALA A 27 10.47 1.46 -9.62
N PRO A 28 11.57 0.74 -9.81
CA PRO A 28 12.29 0.15 -8.69
C PRO A 28 12.60 1.21 -7.64
N GLY A 29 12.27 0.93 -6.39
CA GLY A 29 12.42 1.90 -5.30
C GLY A 29 11.34 2.96 -5.23
N GLY A 30 10.33 2.92 -6.10
CA GLY A 30 9.19 3.82 -6.04
C GLY A 30 8.29 3.52 -4.85
N TRP A 31 7.42 4.46 -4.51
CA TRP A 31 6.56 4.36 -3.34
C TRP A 31 5.08 4.26 -3.72
N LEU A 32 4.36 3.44 -2.96
CA LEU A 32 2.90 3.41 -2.96
C LEU A 32 2.40 4.06 -1.69
N LEU A 33 1.44 4.98 -1.81
CA LEU A 33 0.71 5.50 -0.66
C LEU A 33 -0.76 5.16 -0.86
N LEU A 34 -1.34 4.46 0.09
CA LEU A 34 -2.66 3.87 0.00
C LEU A 34 -3.53 4.34 1.15
N GLU A 35 -4.71 4.87 0.84
CA GLU A 35 -5.71 5.18 1.85
C GLU A 35 -6.66 3.99 2.01
N HIS A 36 -7.05 3.68 3.24
CA HIS A 36 -7.96 2.58 3.55
C HIS A 36 -8.77 2.90 4.81
N HIS A 37 -9.76 2.08 5.11
CA HIS A 37 -10.49 2.20 6.37
C HIS A 37 -9.57 1.82 7.53
N HIS A 38 -9.76 2.49 8.68
CA HIS A 38 -8.90 2.27 9.84
C HIS A 38 -8.96 0.83 10.36
N ASP A 39 -10.09 0.15 10.21
CA ASP A 39 -10.25 -1.24 10.65
C ASP A 39 -9.61 -2.24 9.69
N GLN A 40 -9.12 -1.79 8.55
CA GLN A 40 -8.41 -2.62 7.58
C GLN A 40 -6.90 -2.58 7.74
N SER A 41 -6.37 -1.79 8.67
CA SER A 41 -4.93 -1.49 8.74
C SER A 41 -4.07 -2.75 8.79
N ASP A 42 -4.37 -3.69 9.68
CA ASP A 42 -3.57 -4.90 9.80
C ASP A 42 -3.64 -5.74 8.53
N ALA A 43 -4.85 -5.92 7.98
CA ALA A 43 -5.04 -6.69 6.76
C ALA A 43 -4.30 -6.04 5.58
N VAL A 44 -4.34 -4.72 5.48
CA VAL A 44 -3.66 -4.00 4.40
C VAL A 44 -2.15 -4.17 4.48
N THR A 45 -1.56 -4.05 5.66
CA THR A 45 -0.11 -4.23 5.79
C THR A 45 0.31 -5.64 5.42
N VAL A 46 -0.49 -6.64 5.77
CA VAL A 46 -0.22 -8.03 5.39
C VAL A 46 -0.29 -8.20 3.87
N LEU A 47 -1.34 -7.69 3.22
CA LEU A 47 -1.48 -7.86 1.78
C LEU A 47 -0.39 -7.12 0.99
N LEU A 48 0.09 -5.99 1.49
CA LEU A 48 1.19 -5.28 0.85
C LEU A 48 2.49 -6.08 0.91
N ARG A 49 2.76 -6.72 2.05
CA ARG A 49 3.93 -7.59 2.18
C ARG A 49 3.80 -8.82 1.29
N GLU A 50 2.63 -9.42 1.24
CA GLU A 50 2.38 -10.58 0.39
C GLU A 50 2.53 -10.26 -1.09
N ALA A 51 2.29 -9.02 -1.48
CA ALA A 51 2.50 -8.57 -2.85
C ALA A 51 3.98 -8.35 -3.19
N GLY A 52 4.87 -8.48 -2.23
CA GLY A 52 6.31 -8.33 -2.44
C GLY A 52 6.82 -6.91 -2.20
N LEU A 53 5.99 -6.01 -1.69
CA LEU A 53 6.42 -4.65 -1.39
C LEU A 53 7.24 -4.62 -0.09
N LEU A 54 8.14 -3.65 0.01
CA LEU A 54 9.08 -3.52 1.12
C LEU A 54 8.74 -2.30 1.97
N GLN A 55 9.28 -2.27 3.19
CA GLN A 55 9.16 -1.13 4.09
C GLN A 55 7.71 -0.72 4.29
N VAL A 56 6.85 -1.72 4.50
CA VAL A 56 5.42 -1.50 4.71
C VAL A 56 5.20 -0.83 6.07
N GLN A 57 4.51 0.31 6.07
CA GLN A 57 4.21 1.04 7.30
C GLN A 57 2.77 1.53 7.29
N ALA A 58 2.13 1.46 8.45
CA ALA A 58 0.83 2.07 8.67
C ALA A 58 1.03 3.48 9.22
N HIS A 59 0.22 4.43 8.75
CA HIS A 59 0.29 5.82 9.20
C HIS A 59 -1.06 6.30 9.69
N PRO A 60 -1.11 6.99 10.82
CA PRO A 60 -2.36 7.56 11.31
C PRO A 60 -2.73 8.82 10.55
N ASP A 61 -4.03 9.13 10.56
CA ASP A 61 -4.53 10.43 10.15
C ASP A 61 -4.39 11.43 11.32
N LEU A 62 -4.93 12.63 11.14
CA LEU A 62 -4.82 13.69 12.17
C LEU A 62 -5.58 13.34 13.44
N GLU A 63 -6.49 12.38 13.40
CA GLU A 63 -7.24 11.92 14.56
C GLU A 63 -6.62 10.69 15.22
N GLY A 64 -5.46 10.24 14.73
CA GLY A 64 -4.78 9.07 15.25
C GLY A 64 -5.29 7.73 14.71
N GLN A 65 -6.20 7.75 13.73
CA GLN A 65 -6.72 6.55 13.11
C GLN A 65 -5.78 6.12 11.98
N ARG A 66 -5.41 4.84 11.95
CA ARG A 66 -4.52 4.30 10.92
C ARG A 66 -5.28 4.14 9.61
N ARG A 67 -5.26 5.16 8.78
CA ARG A 67 -5.98 5.22 7.50
C ARG A 67 -5.08 5.18 6.28
N PHE A 68 -3.77 5.17 6.47
CA PHE A 68 -2.82 5.18 5.37
C PHE A 68 -1.79 4.08 5.55
N ALA A 69 -1.32 3.57 4.43
CA ALA A 69 -0.19 2.65 4.41
C ALA A 69 0.76 3.07 3.31
N SER A 70 2.04 2.99 3.57
CA SER A 70 3.05 3.21 2.55
C SER A 70 3.89 1.95 2.38
N ALA A 71 4.40 1.77 1.17
CA ALA A 71 5.27 0.66 0.85
C ALA A 71 6.14 1.01 -0.34
N LYS A 72 7.28 0.36 -0.42
CA LYS A 72 8.28 0.61 -1.45
C LYS A 72 8.34 -0.56 -2.41
N ALA A 73 8.41 -0.25 -3.71
CA ALA A 73 8.58 -1.29 -4.71
C ALA A 73 9.93 -1.98 -4.52
N ALA A 74 9.91 -3.31 -4.55
CA ALA A 74 11.13 -4.10 -4.46
C ALA A 74 11.97 -3.92 -5.72
N PRO A 75 13.30 -4.05 -5.61
CA PRO A 75 14.15 -4.09 -6.79
C PRO A 75 13.75 -5.26 -7.69
N ARG A 76 13.85 -5.05 -8.99
CA ARG A 76 13.62 -6.10 -9.98
C ARG A 76 14.92 -6.45 -10.68
N PRO A 77 15.08 -7.74 -11.03
CA PRO A 77 16.29 -8.15 -11.76
C PRO A 77 16.38 -7.50 -13.13
#